data_dea5c238f2c31447b6dfe824af630947
#
_entry.id   dea5c238f2c31447b6dfe824af630947
#
_cell.length_a   1.000
_cell.length_b   1.000
_cell.length_c   1.000
_cell.angle_alpha   90.00
_cell.angle_beta   90.00
_cell.angle_gamma   90.00
#
_symmetry.space_group_name_H-M   'P 1'
#
loop_
_entity.id
_entity.type
_entity.pdbx_description
1 polymer ?
#
loop_
_entity_poly.entity_id
_entity_poly.type
_entity_poly.pdbx_seq_one_letter_code
_entity_poly.pdbx_strand_id
1 'polypeptide(L)'
;MTDDPRIARFGVHTPEGFLTPGYGDHYAFFSGRDDIHGILLDLLKSETMGLKMNMFGYADKELNDAIMTLLENPNVAVQGTLDSWQAKGLTERSMLAADASVNPDFYNSFVVTTSATGQISHTKGGILIGQGLAFESSVNWSASGEGTGISLDPAVKPQSGYKAQNNTFVVTANPVFISRFGARLDTEHRTGILRLAAKEERSRRRRSGG
;
A
#
# COMPACT_ATOMS: atom_id res chain seq x y z
N MET A 1 16.06 12.97 -22.18
CA MET A 1 15.70 11.77 -21.37
C MET A 1 14.34 11.31 -21.87
N THR A 2 14.20 10.06 -22.24
CA THR A 2 12.90 9.50 -22.62
C THR A 2 12.18 9.07 -21.35
N ASP A 3 10.87 9.30 -21.27
CA ASP A 3 10.05 8.83 -20.15
C ASP A 3 10.15 7.31 -20.01
N ASP A 4 10.20 6.83 -18.79
CA ASP A 4 10.06 5.41 -18.52
C ASP A 4 8.63 4.97 -18.89
N PRO A 5 8.44 4.06 -19.86
CA PRO A 5 7.11 3.69 -20.32
C PRO A 5 6.25 3.05 -19.22
N ARG A 6 6.89 2.48 -18.19
CA ARG A 6 6.20 1.91 -17.04
C ARG A 6 5.49 2.99 -16.21
N ILE A 7 5.98 4.23 -16.23
CA ILE A 7 5.41 5.37 -15.52
C ILE A 7 4.50 6.18 -16.44
N ALA A 8 4.88 6.33 -17.72
CA ALA A 8 4.12 7.12 -18.68
C ALA A 8 2.67 6.64 -18.85
N ARG A 9 2.40 5.37 -18.63
CA ARG A 9 1.04 4.80 -18.67
C ARG A 9 0.06 5.45 -17.70
N PHE A 10 0.54 5.99 -16.57
CA PHE A 10 -0.32 6.65 -15.58
C PHE A 10 -0.83 8.03 -16.03
N GLY A 11 -0.43 8.50 -17.23
CA GLY A 11 -0.96 9.72 -17.82
C GLY A 11 -2.48 9.73 -17.99
N VAL A 12 -3.12 8.57 -18.10
CA VAL A 12 -4.59 8.44 -18.17
C VAL A 12 -5.29 8.83 -16.86
N HIS A 13 -4.57 8.83 -15.75
CA HIS A 13 -5.05 9.17 -14.41
C HIS A 13 -4.80 10.63 -14.02
N THR A 14 -4.28 11.44 -14.93
CA THR A 14 -3.99 12.86 -14.69
C THR A 14 -4.63 13.71 -15.79
N PRO A 15 -5.06 14.96 -15.47
CA PRO A 15 -5.60 15.85 -16.48
C PRO A 15 -4.62 16.11 -17.63
N GLU A 16 -5.13 16.30 -18.83
CA GLU A 16 -4.33 16.57 -20.02
C GLU A 16 -3.35 17.74 -19.79
N GLY A 17 -2.11 17.55 -20.20
CA GLY A 17 -1.03 18.54 -20.03
C GLY A 17 -0.33 18.56 -18.68
N PHE A 18 -0.79 17.81 -17.68
CA PHE A 18 -0.11 17.72 -16.39
C PHE A 18 1.02 16.70 -16.35
N LEU A 19 0.95 15.65 -17.17
CA LEU A 19 2.08 14.75 -17.35
C LEU A 19 3.00 15.33 -18.42
N THR A 20 4.07 15.98 -17.99
CA THR A 20 5.04 16.54 -18.93
C THR A 20 6.09 15.48 -19.27
N PRO A 21 6.35 15.19 -20.56
CA PRO A 21 7.40 14.26 -20.96
C PRO A 21 8.78 14.63 -20.40
N GLY A 22 9.60 13.64 -20.04
CA GLY A 22 11.00 13.84 -19.68
C GLY A 22 11.32 13.79 -18.18
N TYR A 23 10.44 13.28 -17.34
CA TYR A 23 10.69 13.16 -15.89
C TYR A 23 11.57 11.99 -15.46
N GLY A 24 12.08 11.21 -16.40
CA GLY A 24 13.03 10.13 -16.09
C GLY A 24 12.36 8.94 -15.41
N ASP A 25 12.82 8.55 -14.22
CA ASP A 25 12.46 7.32 -13.53
C ASP A 25 11.49 7.50 -12.36
N HIS A 26 10.90 8.68 -12.18
CA HIS A 26 9.93 8.95 -11.12
C HIS A 26 8.92 10.04 -11.50
N TYR A 27 7.74 9.99 -10.90
CA TYR A 27 6.69 11.00 -11.06
C TYR A 27 5.86 11.15 -9.79
N ALA A 28 5.42 12.39 -9.51
CA ALA A 28 4.57 12.71 -8.37
C ALA A 28 3.15 13.08 -8.82
N PHE A 29 2.19 12.43 -8.19
CA PHE A 29 0.76 12.66 -8.35
C PHE A 29 0.19 13.31 -7.09
N PHE A 30 -0.91 14.03 -7.21
CA PHE A 30 -1.47 14.83 -6.12
C PHE A 30 -2.98 14.62 -6.05
N SER A 31 -3.49 14.31 -4.86
CA SER A 31 -4.94 14.24 -4.66
C SER A 31 -5.63 15.56 -5.02
N GLY A 32 -6.80 15.46 -5.63
CA GLY A 32 -7.56 16.59 -6.16
C GLY A 32 -7.17 17.01 -7.59
N ARG A 33 -5.96 16.66 -8.05
CA ARG A 33 -5.56 16.81 -9.45
C ARG A 33 -5.60 15.48 -10.19
N ASP A 34 -5.05 14.44 -9.58
CA ASP A 34 -4.84 13.13 -10.20
C ASP A 34 -5.75 12.08 -9.55
N ASP A 35 -6.11 11.06 -10.33
CA ASP A 35 -6.85 9.90 -9.84
C ASP A 35 -5.89 8.90 -9.18
N ILE A 36 -5.54 9.17 -7.91
CA ILE A 36 -4.63 8.31 -7.14
C ILE A 36 -5.21 6.91 -6.94
N HIS A 37 -6.53 6.80 -6.74
CA HIS A 37 -7.18 5.49 -6.60
C HIS A 37 -7.01 4.64 -7.87
N GLY A 38 -7.27 5.22 -9.05
CA GLY A 38 -7.07 4.56 -10.32
C GLY A 38 -5.61 4.15 -10.55
N ILE A 39 -4.63 4.99 -10.17
CA ILE A 39 -3.20 4.63 -10.25
C ILE A 39 -2.87 3.43 -9.35
N LEU A 40 -3.36 3.42 -8.12
CA LEU A 40 -3.16 2.29 -7.20
C LEU A 40 -3.77 1.00 -7.73
N LEU A 41 -4.99 1.06 -8.26
CA LEU A 41 -5.65 -0.10 -8.88
C LEU A 41 -4.89 -0.60 -10.11
N ASP A 42 -4.40 0.29 -10.97
CA ASP A 42 -3.59 -0.10 -12.13
C ASP A 42 -2.28 -0.77 -11.69
N LEU A 43 -1.59 -0.22 -10.70
CA LEU A 43 -0.39 -0.84 -10.11
C LEU A 43 -0.68 -2.26 -9.60
N LEU A 44 -1.72 -2.45 -8.80
CA LEU A 44 -2.06 -3.74 -8.20
C LEU A 44 -2.54 -4.74 -9.26
N LYS A 45 -3.48 -4.35 -10.12
CA LYS A 45 -4.05 -5.23 -11.16
C LYS A 45 -3.05 -5.67 -12.22
N SER A 46 -2.00 -4.87 -12.44
CA SER A 46 -0.93 -5.19 -13.41
C SER A 46 0.23 -5.99 -12.80
N GLU A 47 0.22 -6.28 -11.49
CA GLU A 47 1.28 -7.04 -10.85
C GLU A 47 1.11 -8.54 -11.07
N THR A 48 2.21 -9.24 -11.41
CA THR A 48 2.18 -10.66 -11.78
C THR A 48 3.24 -11.52 -11.07
N MET A 49 4.17 -10.91 -10.32
CA MET A 49 5.26 -11.61 -9.67
C MET A 49 5.27 -11.44 -8.16
N GLY A 50 5.04 -10.22 -7.68
CA GLY A 50 5.04 -10.01 -6.24
C GLY A 50 4.83 -8.58 -5.81
N LEU A 51 4.19 -8.44 -4.64
CA LEU A 51 3.92 -7.19 -3.96
C LEU A 51 4.59 -7.19 -2.58
N LYS A 52 5.40 -6.17 -2.30
CA LYS A 52 5.81 -5.83 -0.94
C LYS A 52 5.18 -4.51 -0.55
N MET A 53 4.51 -4.44 0.58
CA MET A 53 3.87 -3.19 1.03
C MET A 53 3.96 -3.00 2.54
N ASN A 54 3.95 -1.73 2.95
CA ASN A 54 3.75 -1.31 4.32
C ASN A 54 2.73 -0.17 4.32
N MET A 55 1.63 -0.35 5.06
CA MET A 55 0.53 0.59 5.09
C MET A 55 0.15 0.96 6.52
N PHE A 56 0.07 2.27 6.78
CA PHE A 56 -0.46 2.78 8.04
C PHE A 56 -1.99 2.72 8.07
N GLY A 57 -2.66 3.34 7.12
CA GLY A 57 -4.12 3.33 7.01
C GLY A 57 -4.57 2.44 5.85
N TYR A 58 -5.42 1.44 6.15
CA TYR A 58 -5.84 0.40 5.21
C TYR A 58 -7.33 0.12 5.39
N ALA A 59 -8.16 0.80 4.64
CA ALA A 59 -9.63 0.71 4.74
C ALA A 59 -10.36 0.81 3.39
N ASP A 60 -9.63 0.84 2.27
CA ASP A 60 -10.23 0.81 0.94
C ASP A 60 -10.52 -0.62 0.51
N LYS A 61 -11.82 -0.89 0.26
CA LYS A 61 -12.27 -2.24 -0.09
C LYS A 61 -11.83 -2.66 -1.50
N GLU A 62 -11.83 -1.77 -2.48
CA GLU A 62 -11.49 -2.12 -3.86
C GLU A 62 -9.99 -2.42 -4.00
N LEU A 63 -9.14 -1.65 -3.32
CA LEU A 63 -7.73 -1.94 -3.23
C LEU A 63 -7.46 -3.25 -2.48
N ASN A 64 -8.23 -3.53 -1.41
CA ASN A 64 -8.14 -4.81 -0.72
C ASN A 64 -8.54 -5.97 -1.63
N ASP A 65 -9.63 -5.87 -2.39
CA ASP A 65 -10.07 -6.91 -3.33
C ASP A 65 -9.00 -7.17 -4.41
N ALA A 66 -8.27 -6.13 -4.86
CA ALA A 66 -7.14 -6.30 -5.77
C ALA A 66 -5.98 -7.07 -5.11
N ILE A 67 -5.67 -6.79 -3.85
CA ILE A 67 -4.66 -7.57 -3.09
C ILE A 67 -5.11 -9.01 -2.88
N MET A 68 -6.39 -9.24 -2.57
CA MET A 68 -6.94 -10.60 -2.44
C MET A 68 -6.76 -11.40 -3.73
N THR A 69 -6.98 -10.76 -4.89
CA THR A 69 -6.72 -11.37 -6.19
C THR A 69 -5.24 -11.78 -6.38
N LEU A 70 -4.31 -10.96 -5.89
CA LEU A 70 -2.88 -11.32 -5.90
C LEU A 70 -2.58 -12.48 -4.95
N LEU A 71 -3.18 -12.50 -3.76
CA LEU A 71 -3.02 -13.58 -2.78
C LEU A 71 -3.58 -14.92 -3.27
N GLU A 72 -4.66 -14.90 -4.03
CA GLU A 72 -5.26 -16.11 -4.63
C GLU A 72 -4.40 -16.70 -5.76
N ASN A 73 -3.50 -15.91 -6.33
CA ASN A 73 -2.61 -16.36 -7.40
C ASN A 73 -1.36 -17.02 -6.82
N PRO A 74 -1.18 -18.36 -6.98
CA PRO A 74 -0.04 -19.09 -6.41
C PRO A 74 1.33 -18.68 -6.99
N ASN A 75 1.34 -17.94 -8.09
CA ASN A 75 2.57 -17.47 -8.73
C ASN A 75 2.98 -16.07 -8.25
N VAL A 76 2.20 -15.43 -7.38
CA VAL A 76 2.46 -14.07 -6.87
C VAL A 76 2.81 -14.12 -5.39
N ALA A 77 3.98 -13.60 -5.04
CA ALA A 77 4.39 -13.47 -3.65
C ALA A 77 3.88 -12.15 -3.05
N VAL A 78 3.09 -12.20 -1.98
CA VAL A 78 2.58 -11.00 -1.32
C VAL A 78 3.17 -10.88 0.09
N GLN A 79 3.77 -9.73 0.39
CA GLN A 79 4.29 -9.37 1.69
C GLN A 79 3.65 -8.06 2.14
N GLY A 80 2.75 -8.12 3.11
CA GLY A 80 2.05 -6.97 3.65
C GLY A 80 2.41 -6.71 5.11
N THR A 81 2.66 -5.46 5.47
CA THR A 81 2.84 -5.02 6.86
C THR A 81 1.86 -3.89 7.15
N LEU A 82 1.05 -4.06 8.20
CA LEU A 82 0.06 -3.07 8.62
C LEU A 82 0.39 -2.57 10.03
N ASP A 83 0.16 -1.28 10.25
CA ASP A 83 0.40 -0.69 11.58
C ASP A 83 -0.65 -1.16 12.59
N SER A 84 -0.19 -1.55 13.77
CA SER A 84 -1.05 -2.10 14.82
C SER A 84 -2.02 -1.10 15.44
N TRP A 85 -1.82 0.20 15.26
CA TRP A 85 -2.72 1.23 15.75
C TRP A 85 -3.95 1.34 14.86
N GLN A 86 -3.77 1.30 13.55
CA GLN A 86 -4.87 1.37 12.58
C GLN A 86 -5.60 0.03 12.45
N ALA A 87 -4.88 -1.09 12.48
CA ALA A 87 -5.47 -2.43 12.41
C ALA A 87 -6.42 -2.79 13.56
N LYS A 88 -6.71 -1.87 14.48
CA LYS A 88 -7.75 -1.99 15.50
C LYS A 88 -9.14 -1.59 14.99
N GLY A 89 -9.25 -0.88 13.89
CA GLY A 89 -10.51 -0.51 13.26
C GLY A 89 -11.36 -1.73 12.86
N LEU A 90 -12.67 -1.56 12.77
CA LEU A 90 -13.56 -2.67 12.39
C LEU A 90 -13.32 -3.11 10.94
N THR A 91 -13.15 -2.13 10.05
CA THR A 91 -12.92 -2.38 8.62
C THR A 91 -11.60 -3.10 8.39
N GLU A 92 -10.52 -2.61 8.98
CA GLU A 92 -9.19 -3.20 8.86
C GLU A 92 -9.16 -4.63 9.42
N ARG A 93 -9.84 -4.87 10.53
CA ARG A 93 -9.93 -6.25 11.10
C ARG A 93 -10.72 -7.19 10.21
N SER A 94 -11.79 -6.70 9.57
CA SER A 94 -12.58 -7.49 8.62
C SER A 94 -11.75 -7.88 7.39
N MET A 95 -11.01 -6.91 6.83
CA MET A 95 -10.11 -7.14 5.70
C MET A 95 -9.00 -8.13 6.05
N LEU A 96 -8.32 -7.93 7.19
CA LEU A 96 -7.27 -8.85 7.66
C LEU A 96 -7.79 -10.27 7.90
N ALA A 97 -9.02 -10.43 8.41
CA ALA A 97 -9.64 -11.73 8.58
C ALA A 97 -9.94 -12.41 7.24
N ALA A 98 -10.36 -11.65 6.23
CA ALA A 98 -10.57 -12.15 4.88
C ALA A 98 -9.24 -12.57 4.24
N ASP A 99 -8.22 -11.72 4.30
CA ASP A 99 -6.87 -12.00 3.78
C ASP A 99 -6.29 -13.29 4.41
N ALA A 100 -6.40 -13.46 5.73
CA ALA A 100 -5.93 -14.64 6.42
C ALA A 100 -6.69 -15.94 6.05
N SER A 101 -7.91 -15.82 5.52
CA SER A 101 -8.75 -16.99 5.14
C SER A 101 -8.45 -17.51 3.74
N VAL A 102 -7.83 -16.71 2.87
CA VAL A 102 -7.59 -17.09 1.47
C VAL A 102 -6.58 -18.22 1.36
N ASN A 103 -5.50 -18.14 2.12
CA ASN A 103 -4.48 -19.18 2.13
C ASN A 103 -3.82 -19.27 3.51
N PRO A 104 -4.13 -20.28 4.32
CA PRO A 104 -3.56 -20.46 5.65
C PRO A 104 -2.03 -20.50 5.68
N ASP A 105 -1.41 -20.98 4.60
CA ASP A 105 0.04 -21.04 4.47
C ASP A 105 0.66 -19.66 4.19
N PHE A 106 -0.13 -18.72 3.68
CA PHE A 106 0.26 -17.34 3.39
C PHE A 106 -0.20 -16.33 4.44
N TYR A 107 -0.85 -16.74 5.53
CA TYR A 107 -1.31 -15.79 6.55
C TYR A 107 -0.16 -14.92 7.11
N ASN A 108 1.07 -15.42 7.08
CA ASN A 108 2.28 -14.67 7.47
C ASN A 108 2.73 -13.66 6.41
N SER A 109 2.15 -13.66 5.23
CA SER A 109 2.38 -12.62 4.22
C SER A 109 1.82 -11.27 4.68
N PHE A 110 0.82 -11.29 5.57
CA PHE A 110 0.31 -10.10 6.23
C PHE A 110 0.64 -10.12 7.72
N VAL A 111 1.35 -9.12 8.20
CA VAL A 111 1.67 -8.96 9.62
C VAL A 111 1.18 -7.61 10.13
N VAL A 112 0.67 -7.62 11.35
CA VAL A 112 0.24 -6.42 12.07
C VAL A 112 1.26 -6.14 13.17
N THR A 113 1.96 -5.02 13.08
CA THR A 113 3.04 -4.69 14.02
C THR A 113 3.20 -3.19 14.20
N THR A 114 3.98 -2.80 15.20
CA THR A 114 4.60 -1.48 15.25
C THR A 114 5.90 -1.52 14.45
N SER A 115 6.49 -0.34 14.13
CA SER A 115 7.76 -0.29 13.40
C SER A 115 8.88 -1.06 14.13
N ALA A 116 9.94 -1.40 13.41
CA ALA A 116 11.14 -2.06 13.98
C ALA A 116 11.74 -1.28 15.16
N THR A 117 11.58 0.03 15.18
CA THR A 117 12.00 0.90 16.28
C THR A 117 11.04 0.93 17.48
N GLY A 118 9.92 0.21 17.41
CA GLY A 118 8.85 0.25 18.42
C GLY A 118 7.92 1.47 18.34
N GLN A 119 8.14 2.33 17.36
CA GLN A 119 7.29 3.50 17.07
C GLN A 119 6.16 3.14 16.08
N ILE A 120 5.30 4.10 15.75
CA ILE A 120 4.27 3.96 14.72
C ILE A 120 4.95 3.66 13.37
N SER A 121 4.47 2.65 12.66
CA SER A 121 4.87 2.37 11.28
C SER A 121 4.02 3.22 10.34
N HIS A 122 4.49 4.43 10.03
CA HIS A 122 3.68 5.43 9.28
C HIS A 122 3.93 5.41 7.76
N THR A 123 4.65 4.42 7.26
CA THR A 123 4.89 4.23 5.82
C THR A 123 3.58 3.91 5.09
N LYS A 124 3.44 4.42 3.89
CA LYS A 124 2.36 4.12 2.95
C LYS A 124 2.97 3.93 1.58
N GLY A 125 3.47 2.72 1.34
CA GLY A 125 4.20 2.45 0.12
C GLY A 125 4.41 0.97 -0.14
N GLY A 126 4.86 0.67 -1.35
CA GLY A 126 5.11 -0.70 -1.78
C GLY A 126 5.99 -0.81 -3.01
N ILE A 127 6.32 -2.05 -3.34
CA ILE A 127 7.11 -2.43 -4.51
C ILE A 127 6.32 -3.47 -5.29
N LEU A 128 6.16 -3.22 -6.58
CA LEU A 128 5.57 -4.10 -7.60
C LEU A 128 6.75 -4.78 -8.31
N ILE A 129 7.02 -6.03 -7.93
CA ILE A 129 8.25 -6.73 -8.32
C ILE A 129 8.27 -7.00 -9.82
N GLY A 130 7.16 -7.51 -10.38
CA GLY A 130 7.06 -7.80 -11.80
C GLY A 130 7.13 -6.59 -12.70
N GLN A 131 6.68 -5.46 -12.21
CA GLN A 131 6.72 -4.19 -12.93
C GLN A 131 8.05 -3.45 -12.76
N GLY A 132 8.85 -3.80 -11.75
CA GLY A 132 10.05 -3.05 -11.38
C GLY A 132 9.73 -1.61 -10.98
N LEU A 133 8.63 -1.41 -10.29
CA LEU A 133 8.16 -0.11 -9.79
C LEU A 133 8.06 -0.12 -8.26
N ALA A 134 8.21 1.05 -7.67
CA ALA A 134 7.85 1.30 -6.30
C ALA A 134 6.94 2.52 -6.21
N PHE A 135 6.12 2.58 -5.17
CA PHE A 135 5.40 3.78 -4.79
C PHE A 135 5.63 4.11 -3.32
N GLU A 136 5.62 5.40 -3.01
CA GLU A 136 5.61 5.91 -1.65
C GLU A 136 4.76 7.16 -1.58
N SER A 137 4.05 7.35 -0.47
CA SER A 137 3.06 8.42 -0.39
C SER A 137 2.74 8.86 1.04
N SER A 138 2.00 9.96 1.14
CA SER A 138 1.26 10.32 2.35
C SER A 138 -0.15 9.70 2.39
N VAL A 139 -0.57 8.99 1.34
CA VAL A 139 -1.92 8.48 1.13
C VAL A 139 -2.22 7.27 2.01
N ASN A 140 -3.14 7.41 2.96
CA ASN A 140 -3.80 6.25 3.56
C ASN A 140 -4.79 5.65 2.56
N TRP A 141 -4.89 4.32 2.50
CA TRP A 141 -5.85 3.65 1.62
C TRP A 141 -7.26 3.77 2.20
N SER A 142 -7.88 4.86 1.85
CA SER A 142 -9.25 5.23 2.21
C SER A 142 -9.73 6.33 1.28
N ALA A 143 -11.03 6.44 1.07
CA ALA A 143 -11.61 7.47 0.21
C ALA A 143 -11.10 8.89 0.56
N SER A 144 -10.99 9.22 1.85
CA SER A 144 -10.48 10.53 2.26
C SER A 144 -8.98 10.69 2.04
N GLY A 145 -8.20 9.61 2.21
CA GLY A 145 -6.75 9.60 2.01
C GLY A 145 -6.38 9.71 0.53
N GLU A 146 -7.08 9.02 -0.33
CA GLU A 146 -6.89 9.03 -1.79
C GLU A 146 -7.39 10.32 -2.44
N GLY A 147 -8.13 11.13 -1.70
CA GLY A 147 -8.64 12.42 -2.19
C GLY A 147 -9.92 12.30 -3.02
N THR A 148 -10.67 11.20 -2.86
CA THR A 148 -11.96 11.04 -3.52
C THR A 148 -12.88 12.21 -3.21
N GLY A 149 -13.42 12.85 -4.25
CA GLY A 149 -14.31 14.02 -4.11
C GLY A 149 -13.59 15.37 -3.92
N ILE A 150 -12.25 15.43 -3.97
CA ILE A 150 -11.53 16.68 -4.19
C ILE A 150 -11.53 16.98 -5.70
N SER A 151 -11.65 18.25 -6.06
CA SER A 151 -11.42 18.73 -7.42
C SER A 151 -10.74 20.08 -7.38
N LEU A 152 -9.83 20.34 -8.30
CA LEU A 152 -9.27 21.67 -8.54
C LEU A 152 -10.22 22.58 -9.32
N ASP A 153 -11.29 22.02 -9.91
CA ASP A 153 -12.34 22.81 -10.53
C ASP A 153 -13.21 23.48 -9.44
N PRO A 154 -13.23 24.81 -9.36
CA PRO A 154 -14.01 25.53 -8.36
C PRO A 154 -15.54 25.36 -8.53
N ALA A 155 -16.00 24.88 -9.69
CA ALA A 155 -17.40 24.56 -9.92
C ALA A 155 -17.83 23.27 -9.23
N VAL A 156 -16.88 22.36 -8.95
CA VAL A 156 -17.13 21.08 -8.28
C VAL A 156 -17.07 21.30 -6.76
N LYS A 157 -18.22 21.25 -6.11
CA LYS A 157 -18.30 21.37 -4.65
C LYS A 157 -18.17 20.00 -4.01
N PRO A 158 -17.30 19.85 -2.99
CA PRO A 158 -17.23 18.61 -2.22
C PRO A 158 -18.54 18.35 -1.49
N GLN A 159 -18.83 17.08 -1.21
CA GLN A 159 -19.98 16.67 -0.41
C GLN A 159 -19.95 17.38 0.96
N SER A 160 -21.07 17.92 1.38
CA SER A 160 -21.18 18.62 2.67
C SER A 160 -20.73 17.74 3.85
N GLY A 161 -19.83 18.27 4.66
CA GLY A 161 -19.27 17.56 5.83
C GLY A 161 -18.14 16.58 5.51
N TYR A 162 -17.87 16.28 4.24
CA TYR A 162 -16.76 15.44 3.83
C TYR A 162 -15.46 16.26 3.69
N LYS A 163 -14.39 15.73 4.24
CA LYS A 163 -13.05 16.34 4.11
C LYS A 163 -12.08 15.29 3.58
N ALA A 164 -11.70 15.44 2.34
CA ALA A 164 -10.60 14.67 1.76
C ALA A 164 -9.23 15.27 2.15
N GLN A 165 -8.23 14.41 2.19
CA GLN A 165 -6.87 14.82 2.52
C GLN A 165 -6.12 15.26 1.26
N ASN A 166 -5.23 16.23 1.42
CA ASN A 166 -4.37 16.74 0.35
C ASN A 166 -3.04 15.97 0.43
N ASN A 167 -2.90 14.95 -0.40
CA ASN A 167 -1.79 14.01 -0.32
C ASN A 167 -0.93 14.02 -1.59
N THR A 168 0.31 13.54 -1.44
CA THR A 168 1.25 13.28 -2.53
C THR A 168 1.45 11.77 -2.68
N PHE A 169 1.53 11.32 -3.92
CA PHE A 169 1.79 9.94 -4.31
C PHE A 169 2.90 9.91 -5.35
N VAL A 170 4.00 9.21 -5.05
CA VAL A 170 5.15 9.09 -5.95
C VAL A 170 5.26 7.68 -6.47
N VAL A 171 5.40 7.53 -7.80
CA VAL A 171 5.79 6.27 -8.44
C VAL A 171 7.19 6.41 -8.99
N THR A 172 8.03 5.39 -8.80
CA THR A 172 9.41 5.40 -9.28
C THR A 172 9.84 4.06 -9.85
N ALA A 173 10.63 4.13 -10.91
CA ALA A 173 11.36 3.01 -11.51
C ALA A 173 12.86 3.00 -11.12
N ASN A 174 13.27 3.87 -10.21
CA ASN A 174 14.67 4.00 -9.79
C ASN A 174 15.15 2.74 -9.04
N PRO A 175 16.11 1.97 -9.59
CA PRO A 175 16.52 0.70 -8.99
C PRO A 175 17.20 0.86 -7.63
N VAL A 176 17.87 1.99 -7.39
CA VAL A 176 18.53 2.26 -6.10
C VAL A 176 17.48 2.55 -5.03
N PHE A 177 16.45 3.33 -5.35
CA PHE A 177 15.33 3.55 -4.45
C PHE A 177 14.62 2.23 -4.14
N ILE A 178 14.23 1.47 -5.17
CA ILE A 178 13.52 0.19 -5.04
C ILE A 178 14.30 -0.77 -4.13
N SER A 179 15.60 -0.92 -4.35
CA SER A 179 16.46 -1.81 -3.53
C SER A 179 16.48 -1.39 -2.06
N ARG A 180 16.71 -0.10 -1.77
CA ARG A 180 16.78 0.43 -0.40
C ARG A 180 15.43 0.36 0.30
N PHE A 181 14.37 0.70 -0.42
CA PHE A 181 13.01 0.64 0.10
C PHE A 181 12.59 -0.80 0.38
N GLY A 182 12.93 -1.74 -0.51
CA GLY A 182 12.72 -3.17 -0.30
C GLY A 182 13.36 -3.70 0.97
N ALA A 183 14.62 -3.34 1.22
CA ALA A 183 15.30 -3.71 2.47
C ALA A 183 14.60 -3.15 3.71
N ARG A 184 14.02 -1.94 3.61
CA ARG A 184 13.22 -1.35 4.70
C ARG A 184 11.92 -2.11 4.92
N LEU A 185 11.18 -2.42 3.85
CA LEU A 185 9.94 -3.19 3.94
C LEU A 185 10.19 -4.59 4.53
N ASP A 186 11.27 -5.27 4.11
CA ASP A 186 11.66 -6.58 4.65
C ASP A 186 11.97 -6.51 6.16
N THR A 187 12.64 -5.46 6.60
CA THR A 187 12.95 -5.25 8.03
C THR A 187 11.69 -5.09 8.87
N GLU A 188 10.72 -4.30 8.41
CA GLU A 188 9.45 -4.09 9.11
C GLU A 188 8.63 -5.39 9.15
N HIS A 189 8.52 -6.08 8.03
CA HIS A 189 7.78 -7.34 7.93
C HIS A 189 8.38 -8.43 8.83
N ARG A 190 9.69 -8.64 8.75
CA ARG A 190 10.40 -9.59 9.60
C ARG A 190 10.21 -9.29 11.08
N THR A 191 10.25 -8.02 11.46
CA THR A 191 9.96 -7.60 12.84
C THR A 191 8.57 -8.03 13.28
N GLY A 192 7.57 -7.89 12.40
CA GLY A 192 6.21 -8.35 12.65
C GLY A 192 6.13 -9.86 12.88
N ILE A 193 6.75 -10.65 12.00
CA ILE A 193 6.79 -12.12 12.14
C ILE A 193 7.42 -12.54 13.48
N LEU A 194 8.57 -11.97 13.83
CA LEU A 194 9.26 -12.31 15.09
C LEU A 194 8.42 -11.96 16.33
N ARG A 195 7.67 -10.85 16.29
CA ARG A 195 6.77 -10.45 17.38
C ARG A 195 5.57 -11.39 17.50
N LEU A 196 5.01 -11.84 16.38
CA LEU A 196 3.92 -12.84 16.39
C LEU A 196 4.41 -14.15 17.01
N ALA A 197 5.53 -14.69 16.57
CA ALA A 197 6.13 -15.92 17.11
C ALA A 197 6.39 -15.82 18.61
N ALA A 198 6.95 -14.71 19.08
CA ALA A 198 7.18 -14.48 20.51
C ALA A 198 5.87 -14.40 21.33
N LYS A 199 4.81 -13.84 20.75
CA LYS A 199 3.48 -13.79 21.39
C LYS A 199 2.86 -15.18 21.53
N GLU A 200 2.97 -16.01 20.51
CA GLU A 200 2.47 -17.38 20.51
C GLU A 200 3.20 -18.24 21.55
N GLU A 201 4.54 -18.13 21.61
CA GLU A 201 5.33 -18.86 22.59
C GLU A 201 4.93 -18.51 24.03
N ARG A 202 4.77 -17.20 24.32
CA ARG A 202 4.29 -16.76 25.64
C ARG A 202 2.89 -17.32 25.96
N SER A 203 2.01 -17.39 24.98
CA SER A 203 0.67 -17.93 25.15
C SER A 203 0.68 -19.43 25.43
N ARG A 204 1.53 -20.20 24.73
CA ARG A 204 1.74 -21.63 24.99
C ARG A 204 2.27 -21.90 26.40
N ARG A 205 3.29 -21.15 26.84
CA ARG A 205 3.87 -21.28 28.19
C ARG A 205 2.84 -21.01 29.29
N ARG A 206 1.95 -20.02 29.12
CA ARG A 206 0.85 -19.75 30.06
C ARG A 206 -0.18 -20.84 30.15
N ARG A 207 -0.44 -21.56 29.06
CA ARG A 207 -1.41 -22.69 29.03
C ARG A 207 -0.83 -23.99 29.58
N SER A 208 0.48 -24.17 29.55
CA SER A 208 1.17 -25.37 30.05
C SER A 208 1.62 -25.27 31.50
N GLY A 209 1.56 -24.09 32.12
CA GLY A 209 1.98 -23.85 33.50
C GLY A 209 0.83 -23.63 34.50
N GLY A 210 -0.43 -23.81 34.08
CA GLY A 210 -1.62 -23.83 34.93
C GLY A 210 -2.28 -25.21 34.89
#